data_478dd85aa4c4c9c5b5130840847011ca
#
_entry.id   478dd85aa4c4c9c5b5130840847011ca
#
_cell.length_a   1.000
_cell.length_b   1.000
_cell.length_c   1.000
_cell.angle_alpha   90.00
_cell.angle_beta   90.00
_cell.angle_gamma   90.00
#
_symmetry.space_group_name_H-M   'P 1'
#
loop_
_entity.id
_entity.type
_entity.pdbx_description
1 polymer ?
#
loop_
_entity_poly.entity_id
_entity_poly.type
_entity_poly.pdbx_seq_one_letter_code
_entity_poly.pdbx_strand_id
1 'polypeptide(L)'
;MDIRELLEKVRGGKLEIDAAEKYLRSHSGVRAYEEMGYAKLDTDRKRRSGFAEVIYCQGKSDEFLPEIFRKLYEAEGEVFGTRADAHQYEIVRAVLPDISYDPVSRILKLEKKDKEHTGLVAVCTGGTSDIPVAEEAAQTAEYFGSRVERIYDVGVSGIHRLLSCEKKVREANCVIAVALSLIHIS
;
A
#
# COMPACT_ATOMS: atom_id res chain seq x y z
N MET A 1 -33.17 -1.33 -16.19
CA MET A 1 -33.92 -1.40 -14.92
C MET A 1 -33.49 -0.20 -14.10
N ASP A 2 -34.46 0.59 -13.59
CA ASP A 2 -34.17 1.74 -12.75
C ASP A 2 -33.70 1.29 -11.35
N ILE A 3 -32.91 2.12 -10.67
CA ILE A 3 -32.37 1.82 -9.34
C ILE A 3 -33.52 1.55 -8.34
N ARG A 4 -34.60 2.29 -8.44
CA ARG A 4 -35.78 2.12 -7.59
C ARG A 4 -36.42 0.75 -7.78
N GLU A 5 -36.63 0.34 -9.02
CA GLU A 5 -37.16 -0.98 -9.39
C GLU A 5 -36.25 -2.10 -8.90
N LEU A 6 -34.91 -1.92 -8.98
CA LEU A 6 -33.95 -2.87 -8.46
C LEU A 6 -34.06 -3.05 -6.95
N LEU A 7 -34.11 -1.93 -6.21
CA LEU A 7 -34.25 -1.95 -4.74
C LEU A 7 -35.58 -2.55 -4.29
N GLU A 8 -36.68 -2.34 -5.03
CA GLU A 8 -37.98 -2.97 -4.75
C GLU A 8 -37.92 -4.49 -4.97
N LYS A 9 -37.18 -4.98 -5.97
CA LYS A 9 -36.98 -6.41 -6.18
C LYS A 9 -36.16 -7.06 -5.06
N VAL A 10 -35.12 -6.37 -4.58
CA VAL A 10 -34.33 -6.84 -3.42
C VAL A 10 -35.19 -6.88 -2.17
N ARG A 11 -35.94 -5.81 -1.86
CA ARG A 11 -36.83 -5.74 -0.72
C ARG A 11 -37.93 -6.81 -0.77
N GLY A 12 -38.39 -7.13 -1.97
CA GLY A 12 -39.43 -8.16 -2.19
C GLY A 12 -38.90 -9.60 -2.26
N GLY A 13 -37.60 -9.83 -2.02
CA GLY A 13 -36.96 -11.16 -2.08
C GLY A 13 -36.92 -11.77 -3.49
N LYS A 14 -37.14 -10.95 -4.53
CA LYS A 14 -37.12 -11.41 -5.95
C LYS A 14 -35.76 -11.31 -6.59
N LEU A 15 -34.80 -10.66 -5.92
CA LEU A 15 -33.43 -10.50 -6.38
C LEU A 15 -32.49 -10.53 -5.17
N GLU A 16 -31.47 -11.38 -5.24
CA GLU A 16 -30.43 -11.47 -4.22
C GLU A 16 -29.58 -10.19 -4.21
N ILE A 17 -29.09 -9.80 -3.03
CA ILE A 17 -28.29 -8.58 -2.83
C ILE A 17 -27.07 -8.56 -3.75
N ASP A 18 -26.35 -9.70 -3.86
CA ASP A 18 -25.14 -9.82 -4.69
C ASP A 18 -25.46 -9.64 -6.18
N ALA A 19 -26.61 -10.14 -6.64
CA ALA A 19 -27.06 -9.97 -8.02
C ALA A 19 -27.47 -8.52 -8.31
N ALA A 20 -28.11 -7.85 -7.34
CA ALA A 20 -28.46 -6.43 -7.43
C ALA A 20 -27.20 -5.56 -7.46
N GLU A 21 -26.21 -5.85 -6.62
CA GLU A 21 -24.92 -5.16 -6.60
C GLU A 21 -24.19 -5.32 -7.94
N LYS A 22 -24.12 -6.53 -8.46
CA LYS A 22 -23.51 -6.81 -9.76
C LYS A 22 -24.19 -6.04 -10.90
N TYR A 23 -25.53 -5.97 -10.87
CA TYR A 23 -26.31 -5.20 -11.84
C TYR A 23 -26.01 -3.71 -11.74
N LEU A 24 -26.00 -3.13 -10.52
CA LEU A 24 -25.66 -1.74 -10.30
C LEU A 24 -24.25 -1.41 -10.81
N ARG A 25 -23.29 -2.26 -10.52
CA ARG A 25 -21.90 -2.10 -10.99
C ARG A 25 -21.81 -2.07 -12.52
N SER A 26 -22.58 -2.90 -13.21
CA SER A 26 -22.52 -2.99 -14.68
C SER A 26 -23.32 -1.89 -15.42
N HIS A 27 -24.29 -1.26 -14.74
CA HIS A 27 -25.24 -0.36 -15.39
C HIS A 27 -25.28 1.07 -14.82
N SER A 28 -24.70 1.31 -13.63
CA SER A 28 -24.79 2.61 -12.97
C SER A 28 -23.77 3.64 -13.47
N GLY A 29 -22.93 3.31 -14.44
CA GLY A 29 -21.89 4.23 -14.93
C GLY A 29 -20.88 4.66 -13.86
N VAL A 30 -20.89 4.00 -12.68
CA VAL A 30 -19.86 4.19 -11.65
C VAL A 30 -18.56 3.69 -12.25
N ARG A 31 -17.78 4.60 -12.78
CA ARG A 31 -16.43 4.29 -13.26
C ARG A 31 -15.67 3.76 -12.06
N ALA A 32 -15.13 2.55 -12.18
CA ALA A 32 -14.24 1.95 -11.18
C ALA A 32 -12.92 2.73 -11.07
N TYR A 33 -12.78 3.81 -11.79
CA TYR A 33 -11.63 4.69 -11.80
C TYR A 33 -12.07 6.14 -12.09
N GLU A 34 -11.32 7.09 -11.55
CA GLU A 34 -11.43 8.51 -11.91
C GLU A 34 -10.46 8.81 -13.05
N GLU A 35 -10.98 9.36 -14.15
CA GLU A 35 -10.19 9.72 -15.33
C GLU A 35 -9.77 11.18 -15.24
N MET A 36 -8.46 11.42 -15.17
CA MET A 36 -7.86 12.74 -15.04
C MET A 36 -7.26 13.24 -16.38
N GLY A 37 -7.49 12.51 -17.49
CA GLY A 37 -6.90 12.83 -18.79
C GLY A 37 -5.47 12.27 -18.95
N TYR A 38 -4.64 12.40 -17.92
CA TYR A 38 -3.26 11.89 -17.87
C TYR A 38 -3.09 10.67 -16.95
N ALA A 39 -4.07 10.39 -16.09
CA ALA A 39 -4.08 9.24 -15.18
C ALA A 39 -5.48 8.66 -15.04
N LYS A 40 -5.56 7.38 -14.71
CA LYS A 40 -6.79 6.68 -14.33
C LYS A 40 -6.58 6.14 -12.94
N LEU A 41 -7.17 6.81 -11.94
CA LEU A 41 -7.04 6.42 -10.54
C LEU A 41 -8.10 5.38 -10.19
N ASP A 42 -7.67 4.23 -9.71
CA ASP A 42 -8.54 3.11 -9.30
C ASP A 42 -9.09 3.36 -7.88
N THR A 43 -10.06 4.25 -7.77
CA THR A 43 -10.71 4.61 -6.50
C THR A 43 -11.60 3.49 -5.90
N ASP A 44 -11.81 2.39 -6.63
CA ASP A 44 -12.57 1.23 -6.17
C ASP A 44 -11.69 0.01 -5.83
N ARG A 45 -10.37 0.14 -5.90
CA ARG A 45 -9.43 -0.96 -5.72
C ARG A 45 -9.52 -1.56 -4.33
N LYS A 46 -9.62 -0.76 -3.28
CA LYS A 46 -9.73 -1.23 -1.89
C LYS A 46 -10.92 -2.17 -1.69
N ARG A 47 -12.07 -1.83 -2.27
CA ARG A 47 -13.28 -2.67 -2.18
C ARG A 47 -13.13 -3.99 -2.94
N ARG A 48 -12.42 -4.01 -4.09
CA ARG A 48 -12.25 -5.20 -4.94
C ARG A 48 -11.15 -6.12 -4.48
N SER A 49 -10.04 -5.58 -3.99
CA SER A 49 -8.83 -6.33 -3.65
C SER A 49 -8.48 -6.31 -2.16
N GLY A 50 -9.19 -5.52 -1.35
CA GLY A 50 -8.88 -5.30 0.05
C GLY A 50 -7.80 -4.24 0.30
N PHE A 51 -7.12 -3.75 -0.75
CA PHE A 51 -6.00 -2.82 -0.65
C PHE A 51 -6.24 -1.57 -1.50
N ALA A 52 -5.94 -0.39 -0.92
CA ALA A 52 -5.96 0.87 -1.63
C ALA A 52 -4.88 0.92 -2.73
N GLU A 53 -5.01 1.86 -3.66
CA GLU A 53 -3.99 2.07 -4.67
C GLU A 53 -2.71 2.65 -4.05
N VAL A 54 -1.56 2.15 -4.51
CA VAL A 54 -0.23 2.63 -4.14
C VAL A 54 0.34 3.47 -5.27
N ILE A 55 0.80 4.67 -4.95
CA ILE A 55 1.40 5.57 -5.92
C ILE A 55 2.88 5.23 -6.08
N TYR A 56 3.29 4.84 -7.27
CA TYR A 56 4.71 4.75 -7.62
C TYR A 56 5.20 6.12 -8.05
N CYS A 57 5.94 6.82 -7.19
CA CYS A 57 6.30 8.23 -7.40
C CYS A 57 7.42 8.43 -8.42
N GLN A 58 8.35 7.48 -8.50
CA GLN A 58 9.50 7.60 -9.41
C GLN A 58 9.06 7.76 -10.86
N GLY A 59 9.52 8.83 -11.51
CA GLY A 59 9.21 9.13 -12.91
C GLY A 59 7.84 9.77 -13.15
N LYS A 60 7.06 10.04 -12.09
CA LYS A 60 5.87 10.88 -12.24
C LYS A 60 6.26 12.35 -12.33
N SER A 61 5.56 13.11 -13.18
CA SER A 61 5.82 14.54 -13.30
C SER A 61 5.34 15.31 -12.07
N ASP A 62 6.04 16.39 -11.77
CA ASP A 62 5.73 17.27 -10.64
C ASP A 62 4.34 17.94 -10.78
N GLU A 63 3.88 18.13 -12.01
CA GLU A 63 2.57 18.72 -12.30
C GLU A 63 1.42 17.82 -11.82
N PHE A 64 1.54 16.50 -11.98
CA PHE A 64 0.44 15.57 -11.73
C PHE A 64 0.49 14.91 -10.37
N LEU A 65 1.68 14.76 -9.80
CA LEU A 65 1.88 14.01 -8.57
C LEU A 65 1.07 14.56 -7.39
N PRO A 66 1.04 15.88 -7.10
CA PRO A 66 0.26 16.42 -5.99
C PRO A 66 -1.24 16.16 -6.13
N GLU A 67 -1.77 16.29 -7.36
CA GLU A 67 -3.19 16.08 -7.60
C GLU A 67 -3.59 14.61 -7.45
N ILE A 68 -2.74 13.67 -7.89
CA ILE A 68 -2.93 12.23 -7.68
C ILE A 68 -3.02 11.92 -6.19
N PHE A 69 -2.08 12.43 -5.38
CA PHE A 69 -2.09 12.24 -3.93
C PHE A 69 -3.36 12.81 -3.29
N ARG A 70 -3.74 14.04 -3.64
CA ARG A 70 -4.94 14.68 -3.12
C ARG A 70 -6.20 13.89 -3.42
N LYS A 71 -6.38 13.47 -4.68
CA LYS A 71 -7.54 12.70 -5.14
C LYS A 71 -7.69 11.35 -4.44
N LEU A 72 -6.58 10.59 -4.32
CA LEU A 72 -6.62 9.32 -3.61
C LEU A 72 -6.90 9.51 -2.11
N TYR A 73 -6.33 10.55 -1.50
CA TYR A 73 -6.63 10.88 -0.11
C TYR A 73 -8.10 11.28 0.10
N GLU A 74 -8.67 12.10 -0.78
CA GLU A 74 -10.09 12.47 -0.76
C GLU A 74 -11.02 11.25 -0.89
N ALA A 75 -10.64 10.28 -1.72
CA ALA A 75 -11.43 9.06 -1.94
C ALA A 75 -11.35 8.05 -0.79
N GLU A 76 -10.16 7.85 -0.22
CA GLU A 76 -9.88 6.76 0.71
C GLU A 76 -9.66 7.21 2.16
N GLY A 77 -9.39 8.52 2.40
CA GLY A 77 -9.02 9.10 3.69
C GLY A 77 -7.64 8.69 4.18
N GLU A 78 -6.84 8.08 3.33
CA GLU A 78 -5.44 7.71 3.51
C GLU A 78 -4.77 7.60 2.14
N VAL A 79 -3.45 7.80 2.06
CA VAL A 79 -2.71 7.71 0.81
C VAL A 79 -1.28 7.23 1.06
N PHE A 80 -0.74 6.46 0.12
CA PHE A 80 0.57 5.85 0.21
C PHE A 80 1.29 5.92 -1.13
N GLY A 81 2.52 6.42 -1.10
CA GLY A 81 3.39 6.49 -2.26
C GLY A 81 4.78 5.94 -1.95
N THR A 82 5.35 5.22 -2.90
CA THR A 82 6.70 4.65 -2.82
C THR A 82 7.64 5.32 -3.80
N ARG A 83 8.95 5.18 -3.55
CA ARG A 83 10.03 5.70 -4.41
C ARG A 83 9.95 7.21 -4.63
N ALA A 84 9.47 7.95 -3.65
CA ALA A 84 9.50 9.40 -3.67
C ALA A 84 10.92 9.94 -3.38
N ASP A 85 11.14 11.18 -3.76
CA ASP A 85 12.32 11.95 -3.35
C ASP A 85 11.89 13.18 -2.52
N ALA A 86 12.89 13.90 -1.99
CA ALA A 86 12.64 15.07 -1.15
C ALA A 86 11.93 16.20 -1.90
N HIS A 87 12.18 16.38 -3.19
CA HIS A 87 11.49 17.38 -4.00
C HIS A 87 10.01 17.02 -4.16
N GLN A 88 9.72 15.77 -4.48
CA GLN A 88 8.35 15.25 -4.58
C GLN A 88 7.59 15.38 -3.26
N TYR A 89 8.27 15.18 -2.11
CA TYR A 89 7.68 15.46 -0.81
C TYR A 89 7.25 16.92 -0.66
N GLU A 90 8.09 17.88 -1.01
CA GLU A 90 7.76 19.31 -0.85
C GLU A 90 6.54 19.72 -1.70
N ILE A 91 6.47 19.25 -2.95
CA ILE A 91 5.32 19.56 -3.82
C ILE A 91 4.02 18.89 -3.37
N VAL A 92 4.09 17.65 -2.85
CA VAL A 92 2.90 16.96 -2.32
C VAL A 92 2.46 17.58 -1.00
N ARG A 93 3.41 17.96 -0.12
CA ARG A 93 3.12 18.63 1.15
C ARG A 93 2.40 19.97 0.97
N ALA A 94 2.63 20.66 -0.13
CA ALA A 94 1.92 21.91 -0.43
C ALA A 94 0.39 21.73 -0.55
N VAL A 95 -0.07 20.54 -0.95
CA VAL A 95 -1.50 20.20 -1.09
C VAL A 95 -2.02 19.30 0.04
N LEU A 96 -1.15 18.55 0.70
CA LEU A 96 -1.44 17.68 1.85
C LEU A 96 -0.44 17.97 2.98
N PRO A 97 -0.66 19.01 3.80
CA PRO A 97 0.32 19.48 4.81
C PRO A 97 0.71 18.43 5.85
N ASP A 98 -0.19 17.48 6.15
CA ASP A 98 0.02 16.44 7.16
C ASP A 98 0.72 15.18 6.61
N ILE A 99 1.11 15.17 5.32
CA ILE A 99 1.80 14.02 4.74
C ILE A 99 3.19 13.87 5.36
N SER A 100 3.56 12.65 5.67
CA SER A 100 4.89 12.30 6.17
C SER A 100 5.78 11.74 5.07
N TYR A 101 7.08 11.97 5.20
CA TYR A 101 8.11 11.42 4.31
C TYR A 101 9.22 10.75 5.11
N ASP A 102 9.54 9.52 4.74
CA ASP A 102 10.72 8.84 5.24
C ASP A 102 11.80 8.77 4.13
N PRO A 103 12.94 9.44 4.31
CA PRO A 103 14.00 9.47 3.31
C PRO A 103 14.73 8.14 3.14
N VAL A 104 14.66 7.22 4.11
CA VAL A 104 15.32 5.90 4.03
C VAL A 104 14.53 4.98 3.11
N SER A 105 13.25 4.80 3.36
CA SER A 105 12.35 3.98 2.54
C SER A 105 11.83 4.72 1.31
N ARG A 106 11.97 6.05 1.26
CA ARG A 106 11.42 6.92 0.22
C ARG A 106 9.90 6.82 0.10
N ILE A 107 9.23 6.69 1.24
CA ILE A 107 7.78 6.60 1.34
C ILE A 107 7.18 7.95 1.70
N LEU A 108 6.12 8.31 0.98
CA LEU A 108 5.17 9.36 1.30
C LEU A 108 3.88 8.72 1.79
N LYS A 109 3.41 9.09 2.99
CA LYS A 109 2.16 8.54 3.50
C LYS A 109 1.38 9.49 4.40
N LEU A 110 0.06 9.36 4.33
CA LEU A 110 -0.88 9.93 5.26
C LEU A 110 -1.86 8.84 5.66
N GLU A 111 -1.80 8.40 6.92
CA GLU A 111 -2.53 7.23 7.43
C GLU A 111 -3.65 7.62 8.36
N LYS A 112 -4.70 6.80 8.41
CA LYS A 112 -5.72 6.85 9.45
C LYS A 112 -5.13 6.48 10.81
N LYS A 113 -5.55 7.21 11.87
CA LYS A 113 -4.97 7.06 13.23
C LYS A 113 -5.28 5.72 13.91
N ASP A 114 -6.43 5.12 13.63
CA ASP A 114 -6.95 3.93 14.35
C ASP A 114 -6.90 2.68 13.48
N LYS A 115 -5.72 2.37 12.93
CA LYS A 115 -5.52 1.19 12.11
C LYS A 115 -5.18 -0.03 12.97
N GLU A 116 -6.01 -1.07 12.91
CA GLU A 116 -5.70 -2.34 13.56
C GLU A 116 -4.58 -3.07 12.80
N HIS A 117 -3.62 -3.60 13.55
CA HIS A 117 -2.54 -4.39 12.99
C HIS A 117 -2.68 -5.87 13.38
N THR A 118 -2.74 -6.75 12.39
CA THR A 118 -2.91 -8.20 12.56
C THR A 118 -1.75 -8.96 11.95
N GLY A 119 -1.56 -10.20 12.41
CA GLY A 119 -0.44 -11.02 11.95
C GLY A 119 0.92 -10.46 12.35
N LEU A 120 1.98 -11.05 11.83
CA LEU A 120 3.36 -10.63 12.01
C LEU A 120 4.16 -10.92 10.74
N VAL A 121 4.82 -9.92 10.21
CA VAL A 121 5.76 -10.04 9.08
C VAL A 121 7.17 -9.79 9.61
N ALA A 122 8.08 -10.73 9.43
CA ALA A 122 9.50 -10.52 9.70
C ALA A 122 10.17 -10.00 8.42
N VAL A 123 10.83 -8.85 8.49
CA VAL A 123 11.60 -8.28 7.38
C VAL A 123 13.09 -8.38 7.72
N CYS A 124 13.80 -9.20 6.95
CA CYS A 124 15.21 -9.51 7.16
C CYS A 124 16.09 -8.88 6.09
N THR A 125 17.28 -8.38 6.46
CA THR A 125 18.28 -7.95 5.47
C THR A 125 19.55 -8.79 5.55
N GLY A 126 20.17 -9.01 4.38
CA GLY A 126 21.50 -9.63 4.30
C GLY A 126 22.59 -8.69 4.80
N GLY A 127 22.52 -7.40 4.46
CA GLY A 127 23.45 -6.38 4.89
C GLY A 127 22.79 -5.04 5.13
N THR A 128 23.58 -4.05 5.56
CA THR A 128 23.09 -2.69 5.86
C THR A 128 22.68 -1.90 4.61
N SER A 129 23.27 -2.22 3.46
CA SER A 129 22.90 -1.63 2.16
C SER A 129 21.50 -2.03 1.69
N ASP A 130 20.93 -3.10 2.25
CA ASP A 130 19.59 -3.59 1.93
C ASP A 130 18.49 -2.85 2.71
N ILE A 131 18.85 -2.11 3.76
CA ILE A 131 17.92 -1.44 4.68
C ILE A 131 16.91 -0.54 3.94
N PRO A 132 17.27 0.28 2.95
CA PRO A 132 16.27 1.12 2.29
C PRO A 132 15.14 0.34 1.63
N VAL A 133 15.45 -0.79 1.01
CA VAL A 133 14.46 -1.67 0.37
C VAL A 133 13.66 -2.43 1.41
N ALA A 134 14.30 -2.86 2.49
CA ALA A 134 13.64 -3.53 3.61
C ALA A 134 12.69 -2.58 4.35
N GLU A 135 13.05 -1.31 4.55
CA GLU A 135 12.16 -0.31 5.14
C GLU A 135 10.97 0.00 4.23
N GLU A 136 11.16 0.05 2.90
CA GLU A 136 10.05 0.17 1.97
C GLU A 136 9.06 -1.00 2.13
N ALA A 137 9.56 -2.23 2.24
CA ALA A 137 8.73 -3.42 2.46
C ALA A 137 8.06 -3.42 3.85
N ALA A 138 8.82 -3.07 4.90
CA ALA A 138 8.33 -3.02 6.27
C ALA A 138 7.20 -2.00 6.44
N GLN A 139 7.42 -0.76 6.00
CA GLN A 139 6.42 0.30 6.09
C GLN A 139 5.21 0.05 5.19
N THR A 140 5.40 -0.63 4.04
CA THR A 140 4.28 -1.07 3.21
C THR A 140 3.41 -2.09 3.95
N ALA A 141 4.03 -3.09 4.59
CA ALA A 141 3.29 -4.09 5.38
C ALA A 141 2.55 -3.45 6.57
N GLU A 142 3.20 -2.51 7.28
CA GLU A 142 2.56 -1.73 8.35
C GLU A 142 1.37 -0.91 7.83
N TYR A 143 1.56 -0.20 6.72
CA TYR A 143 0.48 0.60 6.11
C TYR A 143 -0.75 -0.26 5.78
N PHE A 144 -0.56 -1.49 5.35
CA PHE A 144 -1.64 -2.43 5.06
C PHE A 144 -2.12 -3.25 6.26
N GLY A 145 -1.73 -2.88 7.49
CA GLY A 145 -2.28 -3.43 8.72
C GLY A 145 -1.57 -4.69 9.23
N SER A 146 -0.32 -4.91 8.88
CA SER A 146 0.50 -5.97 9.48
C SER A 146 1.37 -5.42 10.60
N ARG A 147 1.61 -6.21 11.65
CA ARG A 147 2.72 -5.97 12.57
C ARG A 147 4.02 -6.36 11.90
N VAL A 148 5.08 -5.62 12.12
CA VAL A 148 6.37 -5.88 11.47
C VAL A 148 7.48 -6.00 12.51
N GLU A 149 8.26 -7.06 12.39
CA GLU A 149 9.53 -7.27 13.12
C GLU A 149 10.68 -7.05 12.13
N ARG A 150 11.53 -6.06 12.43
CA ARG A 150 12.72 -5.71 11.64
C ARG A 150 13.92 -6.47 12.13
N ILE A 151 14.55 -7.29 11.28
CA ILE A 151 15.70 -8.16 11.58
C ILE A 151 16.80 -7.85 10.57
N TYR A 152 17.60 -6.83 10.87
CA TYR A 152 18.56 -6.31 9.92
C TYR A 152 19.98 -6.84 10.14
N ASP A 153 20.77 -6.88 9.04
CA ASP A 153 22.18 -7.29 9.01
C ASP A 153 22.41 -8.73 9.52
N VAL A 154 21.57 -9.66 9.06
CA VAL A 154 21.64 -11.09 9.42
C VAL A 154 22.12 -11.97 8.26
N GLY A 155 22.96 -11.43 7.37
CA GLY A 155 23.50 -12.15 6.22
C GLY A 155 24.29 -13.40 6.60
N VAL A 156 24.38 -14.33 5.65
CA VAL A 156 24.96 -15.67 5.83
C VAL A 156 26.46 -15.68 6.17
N SER A 157 27.20 -14.62 5.86
CA SER A 157 28.60 -14.45 6.28
C SER A 157 28.75 -14.38 7.81
N GLY A 158 27.67 -14.08 8.53
CA GLY A 158 27.62 -14.10 9.98
C GLY A 158 26.39 -14.89 10.47
N ILE A 159 26.30 -16.17 10.12
CA ILE A 159 25.14 -17.04 10.38
C ILE A 159 24.66 -17.01 11.83
N HIS A 160 25.59 -16.83 12.80
CA HIS A 160 25.24 -16.70 14.21
C HIS A 160 24.31 -15.54 14.52
N ARG A 161 24.33 -14.46 13.73
CA ARG A 161 23.42 -13.31 13.84
C ARG A 161 21.98 -13.73 13.48
N LEU A 162 21.81 -14.47 12.40
CA LEU A 162 20.51 -15.02 12.00
C LEU A 162 19.98 -16.00 13.04
N LEU A 163 20.84 -16.93 13.52
CA LEU A 163 20.47 -17.92 14.52
C LEU A 163 20.04 -17.28 15.85
N SER A 164 20.65 -16.15 16.23
CA SER A 164 20.21 -15.41 17.43
C SER A 164 18.79 -14.83 17.32
N CYS A 165 18.28 -14.64 16.09
CA CYS A 165 16.95 -14.12 15.79
C CYS A 165 15.95 -15.21 15.37
N GLU A 166 16.34 -16.49 15.39
CA GLU A 166 15.53 -17.62 14.90
C GLU A 166 14.11 -17.61 15.48
N LYS A 167 13.96 -17.35 16.77
CA LYS A 167 12.66 -17.32 17.45
C LYS A 167 11.73 -16.27 16.80
N LYS A 168 12.22 -15.06 16.56
CA LYS A 168 11.45 -13.97 15.94
C LYS A 168 11.00 -14.32 14.52
N VAL A 169 11.88 -14.97 13.75
CA VAL A 169 11.59 -15.43 12.40
C VAL A 169 10.52 -16.52 12.41
N ARG A 170 10.60 -17.47 13.35
CA ARG A 170 9.63 -18.57 13.46
C ARG A 170 8.23 -18.12 13.93
N GLU A 171 8.15 -17.05 14.69
CA GLU A 171 6.89 -16.48 15.17
C GLU A 171 6.14 -15.69 14.07
N ALA A 172 6.82 -15.35 12.97
CA ALA A 172 6.21 -14.60 11.88
C ALA A 172 5.30 -15.46 10.99
N ASN A 173 4.19 -14.89 10.56
CA ASN A 173 3.30 -15.50 9.57
C ASN A 173 3.88 -15.45 8.15
N CYS A 174 4.72 -14.44 7.88
CA CYS A 174 5.41 -14.24 6.61
C CYS A 174 6.81 -13.70 6.86
N VAL A 175 7.77 -14.09 6.03
CA VAL A 175 9.14 -13.59 6.08
C VAL A 175 9.47 -12.94 4.73
N ILE A 176 9.93 -11.68 4.78
CA ILE A 176 10.48 -10.97 3.64
C ILE A 176 12.00 -10.91 3.80
N ALA A 177 12.73 -11.50 2.89
CA ALA A 177 14.19 -11.46 2.88
C ALA A 177 14.68 -10.52 1.77
N VAL A 178 15.43 -9.50 2.15
CA VAL A 178 16.02 -8.52 1.22
C VAL A 178 17.54 -8.70 1.22
N ALA A 179 18.08 -9.07 0.06
CA ALA A 179 19.52 -9.23 -0.14
C ALA A 179 19.89 -8.82 -1.56
N LEU A 180 20.71 -7.78 -1.68
CA LEU A 180 21.17 -7.27 -2.99
C LEU A 180 22.16 -8.18 -3.68
N SER A 181 22.84 -9.05 -2.94
CA SER A 181 23.86 -9.95 -3.49
C SER A 181 23.75 -11.34 -2.91
N LEU A 182 22.98 -12.19 -3.57
CA LEU A 182 23.08 -13.65 -3.42
C LEU A 182 24.14 -14.25 -4.38
N ILE A 183 24.79 -13.43 -5.22
CA ILE A 183 25.57 -13.89 -6.39
C ILE A 183 27.09 -13.77 -6.18
N HIS A 184 27.57 -13.17 -5.10
CA HIS A 184 28.98 -13.20 -4.77
C HIS A 184 29.29 -14.30 -3.76
N ILE A 185 29.01 -15.53 -4.14
CA ILE A 185 29.70 -16.71 -3.61
C ILE A 185 30.82 -17.02 -4.60
N SER A 186 31.94 -16.41 -4.40
CA SER A 186 33.22 -16.82 -4.97
C SER A 186 34.09 -17.37 -3.86
#